data_db6c56001f4f3bd4911f03fa2dd13c80
#
_entry.id   db6c56001f4f3bd4911f03fa2dd13c80
#
_cell.length_a   1.000
_cell.length_b   1.000
_cell.length_c   1.000
_cell.angle_alpha   90.00
_cell.angle_beta   90.00
_cell.angle_gamma   90.00
#
_symmetry.space_group_name_H-M   'P 1'
#
loop_
_entity.id
_entity.type
_entity.pdbx_description
1 polymer ?
#
loop_
_entity_poly.entity_id
_entity_poly.type
_entity_poly.pdbx_seq_one_letter_code
_entity_poly.pdbx_strand_id
1 'polypeptide(L)'
;FNDKDGNPRKHIRIKYWLQHAVTYRDYFMGPSSVLELIPDTAVEGDYLINYSADEKPLFHGHYWKEGEIQPLTENIACIDYSVAKEGGKLVAYRWDGEQKIDKDKFVFVDR
;
A
#
# COMPACT_ATOMS: atom_id res chain seq x y z
N PHE A 1 3.39 20.27 -4.10
CA PHE A 1 4.47 20.04 -3.13
C PHE A 1 5.74 19.57 -3.82
N ASN A 2 6.87 19.73 -3.18
CA ASN A 2 8.13 19.22 -3.67
C ASN A 2 8.46 17.87 -3.03
N ASP A 3 8.98 16.93 -3.83
CA ASP A 3 9.43 15.64 -3.31
C ASP A 3 10.76 15.77 -2.53
N LYS A 4 11.29 14.66 -2.04
CA LYS A 4 12.54 14.63 -1.28
C LYS A 4 13.77 15.18 -2.04
N ASP A 5 13.70 15.16 -3.37
CA ASP A 5 14.77 15.64 -4.25
C ASP A 5 14.52 17.07 -4.76
N GLY A 6 13.48 17.74 -4.23
CA GLY A 6 13.12 19.11 -4.58
C GLY A 6 12.31 19.24 -5.86
N ASN A 7 11.85 18.15 -6.46
CA ASN A 7 11.05 18.19 -7.68
C ASN A 7 9.58 18.48 -7.39
N PRO A 8 8.92 19.40 -8.13
CA PRO A 8 7.50 19.67 -7.92
C PRO A 8 6.66 18.47 -8.33
N ARG A 9 5.67 18.13 -7.49
CA ARG A 9 4.73 17.03 -7.70
C ARG A 9 3.31 17.51 -7.62
N LYS A 10 2.46 17.05 -8.55
CA LYS A 10 1.03 17.36 -8.61
C LYS A 10 0.17 16.17 -8.23
N HIS A 11 0.75 14.98 -8.13
CA HIS A 11 0.04 13.74 -7.85
C HIS A 11 0.71 13.01 -6.70
N ILE A 12 -0.07 12.24 -5.97
CA ILE A 12 0.40 11.37 -4.90
C ILE A 12 -0.04 9.95 -5.17
N ARG A 13 0.73 8.98 -4.64
CA ARG A 13 0.28 7.60 -4.56
C ARG A 13 -0.60 7.47 -3.32
N ILE A 14 -1.72 6.81 -3.46
CA ILE A 14 -2.69 6.67 -2.39
C ILE A 14 -2.77 5.24 -1.86
N LYS A 15 -3.14 5.12 -0.60
CA LYS A 15 -3.52 3.86 0.02
C LYS A 15 -4.97 3.56 -0.37
N TYR A 16 -5.17 3.06 -1.59
CA TYR A 16 -6.49 2.93 -2.21
C TYR A 16 -7.45 1.99 -1.45
N TRP A 17 -6.92 1.13 -0.59
CA TRP A 17 -7.68 0.14 0.17
C TRP A 17 -8.34 0.71 1.44
N LEU A 18 -8.05 1.95 1.81
CA LEU A 18 -8.63 2.57 3.02
C LEU A 18 -10.09 2.92 2.79
N GLN A 19 -10.92 2.66 3.81
CA GLN A 19 -12.36 2.93 3.75
C GLN A 19 -12.80 4.10 4.62
N HIS A 20 -11.98 4.49 5.60
CA HIS A 20 -12.32 5.49 6.61
C HIS A 20 -11.43 6.73 6.57
N ALA A 21 -10.50 6.78 5.64
CA ALA A 21 -9.67 7.96 5.45
C ALA A 21 -10.48 9.07 4.75
N VAL A 22 -10.15 10.33 5.02
CA VAL A 22 -10.90 11.49 4.56
C VAL A 22 -10.01 12.45 3.78
N THR A 23 -8.80 12.71 4.27
CA THR A 23 -7.91 13.73 3.71
C THR A 23 -6.86 13.14 2.76
N TYR A 24 -6.27 13.99 1.93
CA TYR A 24 -5.14 13.59 1.09
C TYR A 24 -3.98 13.03 1.92
N ARG A 25 -3.73 13.62 3.09
CA ARG A 25 -2.68 13.16 4.01
C ARG A 25 -2.97 11.75 4.54
N ASP A 26 -4.22 11.44 4.83
CA ASP A 26 -4.64 10.11 5.28
C ASP A 26 -4.37 9.04 4.20
N TYR A 27 -4.61 9.39 2.93
CA TYR A 27 -4.43 8.49 1.81
C TYR A 27 -2.99 8.39 1.31
N PHE A 28 -2.13 9.33 1.68
CA PHE A 28 -0.79 9.41 1.13
C PHE A 28 0.04 8.17 1.42
N MET A 29 0.63 7.60 0.36
CA MET A 29 1.57 6.49 0.42
C MET A 29 2.94 6.98 -0.04
N GLY A 30 3.88 7.11 0.89
CA GLY A 30 5.22 7.58 0.58
C GLY A 30 6.03 7.84 1.84
N PRO A 31 7.22 8.45 1.70
CA PRO A 31 8.10 8.73 2.82
C PRO A 31 7.45 9.63 3.88
N SER A 32 7.65 9.32 5.15
CA SER A 32 7.14 10.14 6.25
C SER A 32 7.70 11.57 6.25
N SER A 33 8.89 11.75 5.70
CA SER A 33 9.51 13.08 5.56
C SER A 33 8.71 14.03 4.64
N VAL A 34 7.88 13.48 3.77
CA VAL A 34 7.06 14.25 2.82
C VAL A 34 5.65 14.45 3.34
N LEU A 35 5.22 13.67 4.32
CA LEU A 35 3.84 13.63 4.79
C LEU A 35 3.29 15.02 5.20
N GLU A 36 4.10 15.81 5.88
CA GLU A 36 3.69 17.15 6.32
C GLU A 36 3.45 18.13 5.17
N LEU A 37 4.03 17.85 4.00
CA LEU A 37 3.86 18.65 2.80
C LEU A 37 2.56 18.32 2.05
N ILE A 38 1.91 17.22 2.41
CA ILE A 38 0.67 16.79 1.78
C ILE A 38 -0.50 17.51 2.46
N PRO A 39 -1.43 18.11 1.68
CA PRO A 39 -2.56 18.81 2.25
C PRO A 39 -3.42 17.93 3.17
N ASP A 40 -3.80 18.45 4.33
CA ASP A 40 -4.70 17.81 5.28
C ASP A 40 -6.15 18.27 5.04
N THR A 41 -6.55 18.22 3.79
CA THR A 41 -7.86 18.61 3.31
C THR A 41 -8.60 17.41 2.74
N ALA A 42 -9.94 17.47 2.77
CA ALA A 42 -10.76 16.37 2.24
C ALA A 42 -10.49 16.11 0.76
N VAL A 43 -10.43 14.84 0.39
CA VAL A 43 -10.30 14.43 -1.02
C VAL A 43 -11.59 14.77 -1.74
N GLU A 44 -11.45 15.43 -2.88
CA GLU A 44 -12.57 15.81 -3.75
C GLU A 44 -12.56 14.97 -5.03
N GLY A 45 -13.76 14.70 -5.58
CA GLY A 45 -13.94 14.00 -6.83
C GLY A 45 -14.10 12.48 -6.68
N ASP A 46 -14.24 11.78 -7.82
CA ASP A 46 -14.53 10.35 -7.89
C ASP A 46 -13.28 9.51 -8.14
N TYR A 47 -12.17 9.90 -7.54
CA TYR A 47 -10.89 9.21 -7.73
C TYR A 47 -10.72 7.97 -6.87
N LEU A 48 -11.53 7.82 -5.83
CA LEU A 48 -11.38 6.76 -4.85
C LEU A 48 -12.18 5.54 -5.29
N ILE A 49 -11.49 4.41 -5.35
CA ILE A 49 -12.07 3.13 -5.72
C ILE A 49 -12.36 2.35 -4.44
N ASN A 50 -13.58 1.86 -4.31
CA ASN A 50 -13.93 0.94 -3.25
C ASN A 50 -13.82 -0.49 -3.78
N TYR A 51 -12.82 -1.24 -3.31
CA TYR A 51 -12.64 -2.64 -3.64
C TYR A 51 -13.26 -3.49 -2.55
N SER A 52 -14.44 -4.05 -2.85
CA SER A 52 -15.23 -4.82 -1.89
C SER A 52 -14.51 -6.10 -1.45
N ALA A 53 -14.72 -6.49 -0.18
CA ALA A 53 -14.22 -7.76 0.35
C ALA A 53 -14.82 -8.98 -0.37
N ASP A 54 -15.91 -8.83 -1.10
CA ASP A 54 -16.54 -9.89 -1.90
C ASP A 54 -15.88 -10.06 -3.29
N GLU A 55 -15.04 -9.12 -3.68
CA GLU A 55 -14.30 -9.22 -4.94
C GLU A 55 -13.16 -10.22 -4.82
N LYS A 56 -12.63 -10.65 -5.96
CA LYS A 56 -11.53 -11.61 -6.02
C LYS A 56 -10.32 -11.10 -5.24
N PRO A 57 -9.56 -12.00 -4.59
CA PRO A 57 -8.31 -11.61 -3.96
C PRO A 57 -7.37 -10.89 -4.94
N LEU A 58 -6.84 -9.77 -4.50
CA LEU A 58 -5.95 -8.92 -5.29
C LEU A 58 -4.55 -8.91 -4.68
N PHE A 59 -3.56 -9.26 -5.49
CA PHE A 59 -2.15 -9.17 -5.10
C PHE A 59 -1.46 -8.14 -5.99
N HIS A 60 -0.69 -7.25 -5.37
CA HIS A 60 0.03 -6.23 -6.12
C HIS A 60 1.41 -5.94 -5.53
N GLY A 61 2.21 -5.21 -6.27
CA GLY A 61 3.53 -4.77 -5.85
C GLY A 61 3.70 -3.26 -5.91
N HIS A 62 4.95 -2.82 -5.96
CA HIS A 62 5.37 -1.43 -6.19
C HIS A 62 5.05 -0.45 -5.05
N TYR A 63 4.45 -0.85 -3.95
CA TYR A 63 4.18 0.01 -2.79
C TYR A 63 5.28 -0.07 -1.72
N TRP A 64 6.33 -0.80 -1.96
CA TRP A 64 7.55 -0.87 -1.14
C TRP A 64 7.27 -0.95 0.35
N LYS A 65 6.56 -1.99 0.73
CA LYS A 65 6.24 -2.24 2.14
C LYS A 65 7.49 -2.55 2.94
N GLU A 66 7.39 -2.29 4.23
CA GLU A 66 8.40 -2.63 5.23
C GLU A 66 7.71 -3.23 6.45
N GLY A 67 8.49 -3.91 7.29
CA GLY A 67 7.99 -4.45 8.54
C GLY A 67 7.28 -5.78 8.41
N GLU A 68 6.23 -5.97 9.19
CA GLU A 68 5.52 -7.23 9.27
C GLU A 68 4.76 -7.54 7.98
N ILE A 69 4.86 -8.80 7.52
CA ILE A 69 4.16 -9.27 6.32
C ILE A 69 2.73 -9.62 6.70
N GLN A 70 1.78 -8.87 6.14
CA GLN A 70 0.36 -9.07 6.43
C GLN A 70 -0.49 -8.52 5.29
N PRO A 71 -1.75 -9.01 5.14
CA PRO A 71 -2.63 -8.43 4.14
C PRO A 71 -3.01 -6.99 4.49
N LEU A 72 -3.37 -6.21 3.47
CA LEU A 72 -3.87 -4.84 3.64
C LEU A 72 -5.34 -4.81 4.04
N THR A 73 -6.12 -5.72 3.46
CA THR A 73 -7.53 -5.97 3.77
C THR A 73 -7.77 -7.48 3.72
N GLU A 74 -9.03 -7.92 3.89
CA GLU A 74 -9.37 -9.34 3.81
C GLU A 74 -9.00 -9.97 2.46
N ASN A 75 -9.03 -9.19 1.37
CA ASN A 75 -8.80 -9.70 0.02
C ASN A 75 -7.76 -8.90 -0.78
N ILE A 76 -6.99 -8.04 -0.16
CA ILE A 76 -5.92 -7.30 -0.81
C ILE A 76 -4.60 -7.49 -0.07
N ALA A 77 -3.55 -7.80 -0.80
CA ALA A 77 -2.20 -7.89 -0.24
C ALA A 77 -1.17 -7.28 -1.20
N CYS A 78 -0.25 -6.52 -0.64
CA CYS A 78 0.97 -6.13 -1.33
C CYS A 78 2.06 -7.16 -1.03
N ILE A 79 2.72 -7.65 -2.06
CA ILE A 79 3.80 -8.63 -1.92
C ILE A 79 5.18 -8.02 -2.20
N ASP A 80 5.27 -6.71 -2.31
CA ASP A 80 6.53 -5.99 -2.47
C ASP A 80 7.02 -5.51 -1.10
N TYR A 81 8.03 -6.16 -0.58
CA TYR A 81 8.64 -5.83 0.70
C TYR A 81 10.06 -5.33 0.54
N SER A 82 10.28 -4.55 -0.52
CA SER A 82 11.50 -3.77 -0.73
C SER A 82 12.76 -4.62 -0.82
N VAL A 83 12.71 -5.76 -1.50
CA VAL A 83 13.84 -6.69 -1.61
C VAL A 83 15.08 -6.04 -2.23
N ALA A 84 14.91 -4.98 -3.02
CA ALA A 84 16.02 -4.24 -3.61
C ALA A 84 16.81 -3.42 -2.59
N LYS A 85 16.24 -3.17 -1.42
CA LYS A 85 16.89 -2.44 -0.33
C LYS A 85 17.49 -3.39 0.69
N GLU A 86 18.56 -2.94 1.36
CA GLU A 86 19.10 -3.63 2.52
C GLU A 86 18.02 -3.73 3.61
N GLY A 87 17.88 -4.92 4.19
CA GLY A 87 16.83 -5.20 5.18
C GLY A 87 15.48 -5.54 4.57
N GLY A 88 15.36 -5.51 3.24
CA GLY A 88 14.14 -5.92 2.54
C GLY A 88 13.96 -7.43 2.49
N LYS A 89 12.82 -7.86 1.96
CA LYS A 89 12.44 -9.27 1.89
C LYS A 89 11.85 -9.59 0.53
N LEU A 90 12.14 -10.78 0.03
CA LEU A 90 11.42 -11.35 -1.11
C LEU A 90 10.23 -12.13 -0.56
N VAL A 91 9.03 -11.72 -0.91
CA VAL A 91 7.79 -12.26 -0.36
C VAL A 91 6.97 -12.95 -1.45
N ALA A 92 6.37 -14.08 -1.10
CA ALA A 92 5.40 -14.76 -1.92
C ALA A 92 4.20 -15.18 -1.08
N TYR A 93 3.09 -15.44 -1.73
CA TYR A 93 1.88 -15.93 -1.09
C TYR A 93 1.44 -17.25 -1.73
N ARG A 94 1.13 -18.26 -0.91
CA ARG A 94 0.69 -19.59 -1.36
C ARG A 94 -0.83 -19.64 -1.44
N TRP A 95 -1.40 -19.19 -2.55
CA TRP A 95 -2.84 -19.13 -2.72
C TRP A 95 -3.41 -20.48 -3.17
N ASP A 96 -4.46 -20.95 -2.50
CA ASP A 96 -5.16 -22.20 -2.77
C ASP A 96 -6.63 -22.01 -3.15
N GLY A 97 -7.02 -20.80 -3.55
CA GLY A 97 -8.39 -20.50 -3.96
C GLY A 97 -9.26 -19.87 -2.87
N GLU A 98 -8.68 -19.56 -1.71
CA GLU A 98 -9.43 -18.93 -0.61
C GLU A 98 -9.86 -17.50 -0.96
N GLN A 99 -11.03 -17.09 -0.46
CA GLN A 99 -11.53 -15.72 -0.62
C GLN A 99 -10.86 -14.75 0.34
N LYS A 100 -10.57 -15.16 1.56
CA LYS A 100 -9.90 -14.36 2.56
C LYS A 100 -8.41 -14.72 2.59
N ILE A 101 -7.56 -13.69 2.46
CA ILE A 101 -6.10 -13.87 2.51
C ILE A 101 -5.70 -14.27 3.93
N ASP A 102 -4.95 -15.37 4.03
CA ASP A 102 -4.46 -15.92 5.29
C ASP A 102 -3.03 -15.46 5.54
N LYS A 103 -2.82 -14.74 6.64
CA LYS A 103 -1.51 -14.24 7.02
C LYS A 103 -0.45 -15.35 7.10
N ASP A 104 -0.83 -16.56 7.49
CA ASP A 104 0.09 -17.68 7.67
C ASP A 104 0.57 -18.30 6.34
N LYS A 105 0.00 -17.89 5.21
CA LYS A 105 0.35 -18.41 3.89
C LYS A 105 1.40 -17.56 3.16
N PHE A 106 1.84 -16.47 3.75
CA PHE A 106 2.98 -15.73 3.23
C PHE A 106 4.27 -16.47 3.54
N VAL A 107 5.17 -16.51 2.58
CA VAL A 107 6.53 -17.02 2.75
C VAL A 107 7.51 -15.94 2.31
N PHE A 108 8.69 -15.91 2.90
CA PHE A 108 9.67 -14.89 2.57
C PHE A 108 11.10 -15.36 2.76
N VAL A 109 12.00 -14.66 2.08
CA VAL A 109 13.44 -14.79 2.26
C VAL A 109 14.00 -13.40 2.52
N ASP A 110 14.81 -13.28 3.56
CA ASP A 110 15.52 -12.03 3.85
C ASP A 110 16.62 -11.79 2.82
N ARG A 111 16.80 -10.53 2.47
CA ARG A 111 17.92 -10.14 1.62
C ARG A 111 19.23 -10.16 2.40
#